data_5a2f97b2b7fd2fdbc00a8fb4452cf891
#
_entry.id   5a2f97b2b7fd2fdbc00a8fb4452cf891
#
_cell.length_a   1.000
_cell.length_b   1.000
_cell.length_c   1.000
_cell.angle_alpha   90.00
_cell.angle_beta   90.00
_cell.angle_gamma   90.00
#
_symmetry.space_group_name_H-M   'P 1'
#
loop_
_entity.id
_entity.type
_entity.pdbx_description
1 polymer ?
#
loop_
_entity_poly.entity_id
_entity_poly.type
_entity_poly.pdbx_seq_one_letter_code
_entity_poly.pdbx_strand_id
1 'polypeptide(L)'
;TVVAESQERPLPLGQMGSGENWVGYHVALHLALHRLLRLRRRPVPAFLILDQPSQAHYPPERDVGQVGGQDDEDQIAVARLFRLLWDYAQELAPTMQVIVMDHFEVLDDWFREATVERWRDGIKLVPLTWVR
;
A
#
# COMPACT_ATOMS: atom_id res chain seq x y z
N THR A 1 -16.77 8.01 13.63
CA THR A 1 -15.57 7.40 14.27
C THR A 1 -15.43 5.98 13.76
N VAL A 2 -14.27 5.62 13.25
CA VAL A 2 -13.95 4.25 12.89
C VAL A 2 -13.30 3.58 14.10
N VAL A 3 -13.80 2.43 14.50
CA VAL A 3 -13.33 1.69 15.67
C VAL A 3 -13.10 0.23 15.30
N ALA A 4 -12.13 -0.39 15.93
CA ALA A 4 -11.93 -1.84 15.91
C ALA A 4 -12.36 -2.42 17.26
N GLU A 5 -12.87 -3.64 17.26
CA GLU A 5 -13.17 -4.35 18.51
C GLU A 5 -11.95 -5.13 18.99
N SER A 6 -11.58 -4.88 20.26
CA SER A 6 -10.60 -5.70 20.97
C SER A 6 -11.22 -6.12 22.31
N GLN A 7 -11.42 -7.39 22.46
CA GLN A 7 -11.85 -8.13 23.65
C GLN A 7 -13.08 -7.64 24.45
N GLU A 8 -13.59 -6.45 24.29
CA GLU A 8 -14.83 -5.94 24.92
C GLU A 8 -15.02 -4.43 24.77
N ARG A 9 -14.08 -3.70 24.13
CA ARG A 9 -14.22 -2.25 23.95
C ARG A 9 -13.83 -1.81 22.54
N PRO A 10 -14.66 -0.96 21.88
CA PRO A 10 -14.28 -0.36 20.62
C PRO A 10 -13.06 0.54 20.82
N LEU A 11 -12.01 0.32 20.04
CA LEU A 11 -10.78 1.12 20.04
C LEU A 11 -10.83 2.14 18.91
N PRO A 12 -10.51 3.42 19.16
CA PRO A 12 -10.30 4.38 18.09
C PRO A 12 -9.05 4.01 17.28
N LEU A 13 -9.07 4.30 15.97
CA LEU A 13 -8.01 3.96 15.03
C LEU A 13 -6.62 4.43 15.51
N GLY A 14 -6.53 5.62 16.14
CA GLY A 14 -5.29 6.16 16.67
C GLY A 14 -4.70 5.43 17.89
N GLN A 15 -5.39 4.43 18.44
CA GLN A 15 -4.91 3.60 19.55
C GLN A 15 -4.52 2.18 19.10
N MET A 16 -4.46 1.94 17.81
CA MET A 16 -4.07 0.65 17.26
C MET A 16 -2.56 0.47 17.34
N GLY A 17 -2.13 -0.60 17.98
CA GLY A 17 -0.80 -0.68 18.56
C GLY A 17 0.36 -1.05 17.65
N SER A 18 0.19 -1.42 16.37
CA SER A 18 1.31 -1.67 15.45
C SER A 18 1.19 -0.82 14.18
N GLY A 19 2.35 -0.43 13.61
CA GLY A 19 2.41 0.30 12.35
C GLY A 19 1.72 -0.45 11.21
N GLU A 20 1.90 -1.76 11.17
CA GLU A 20 1.31 -2.66 10.18
C GLU A 20 -0.23 -2.66 10.23
N ASN A 21 -0.79 -2.84 11.42
CA ASN A 21 -2.23 -2.76 11.64
C ASN A 21 -2.77 -1.39 11.25
N TRP A 22 -2.04 -0.33 11.61
CA TRP A 22 -2.42 1.05 11.29
C TRP A 22 -2.50 1.27 9.78
N VAL A 23 -1.49 0.84 9.01
CA VAL A 23 -1.50 0.90 7.53
C VAL A 23 -2.63 0.06 6.96
N GLY A 24 -2.78 -1.20 7.41
CA GLY A 24 -3.83 -2.10 6.93
C GLY A 24 -5.24 -1.51 7.09
N TYR A 25 -5.56 -0.97 8.26
CA TYR A 25 -6.87 -0.37 8.50
C TYR A 25 -7.10 0.92 7.71
N HIS A 26 -6.07 1.77 7.56
CA HIS A 26 -6.18 2.98 6.75
C HIS A 26 -6.41 2.65 5.28
N VAL A 27 -5.65 1.70 4.73
CA VAL A 27 -5.85 1.24 3.36
C VAL A 27 -7.26 0.69 3.19
N ALA A 28 -7.71 -0.23 4.05
CA ALA A 28 -9.05 -0.81 3.99
C ALA A 28 -10.15 0.26 4.06
N LEU A 29 -10.00 1.25 4.95
CA LEU A 29 -10.95 2.37 5.07
C LEU A 29 -11.00 3.20 3.78
N HIS A 30 -9.85 3.57 3.23
CA HIS A 30 -9.79 4.36 1.99
C HIS A 30 -10.37 3.59 0.81
N LEU A 31 -10.06 2.31 0.66
CA LEU A 31 -10.62 1.47 -0.39
C LEU A 31 -12.16 1.38 -0.25
N ALA A 32 -12.67 1.09 0.94
CA ALA A 32 -14.12 1.02 1.19
C ALA A 32 -14.82 2.36 0.90
N LEU A 33 -14.22 3.48 1.32
CA LEU A 33 -14.75 4.81 1.08
C LEU A 33 -14.80 5.15 -0.41
N HIS A 34 -13.71 4.93 -1.14
CA HIS A 34 -13.66 5.17 -2.58
C HIS A 34 -14.66 4.30 -3.32
N ARG A 35 -14.76 3.00 -2.98
CA ARG A 35 -15.78 2.11 -3.56
C ARG A 35 -17.19 2.65 -3.35
N LEU A 36 -17.54 3.04 -2.13
CA LEU A 36 -18.85 3.62 -1.80
C LEU A 36 -19.12 4.88 -2.64
N LEU A 37 -18.15 5.79 -2.70
CA LEU A 37 -18.29 7.06 -3.41
C LEU A 37 -18.41 6.85 -4.92
N ARG A 38 -17.64 5.91 -5.50
CA ARG A 38 -17.75 5.53 -6.93
C ARG A 38 -19.10 4.91 -7.24
N LEU A 39 -19.56 3.94 -6.43
CA LEU A 39 -20.89 3.32 -6.60
C LEU A 39 -22.01 4.36 -6.52
N ARG A 40 -21.87 5.36 -5.67
CA ARG A 40 -22.84 6.46 -5.53
C ARG A 40 -22.62 7.62 -6.48
N ARG A 41 -21.70 7.49 -7.45
CA ARG A 41 -21.36 8.51 -8.46
C ARG A 41 -21.12 9.89 -7.84
N ARG A 42 -20.42 9.92 -6.69
CA ARG A 42 -20.07 11.19 -6.04
C ARG A 42 -18.91 11.86 -6.76
N PRO A 43 -18.88 13.21 -6.85
CA PRO A 43 -17.81 13.97 -7.50
C PRO A 43 -16.55 14.02 -6.62
N VAL A 44 -15.83 12.91 -6.55
CA VAL A 44 -14.56 12.77 -5.81
C VAL A 44 -13.46 12.34 -6.78
N PRO A 45 -12.18 12.59 -6.46
CA PRO A 45 -11.07 12.09 -7.25
C PRO A 45 -11.19 10.58 -7.47
N ALA A 46 -10.94 10.15 -8.69
CA ALA A 46 -11.03 8.74 -9.10
C ALA A 46 -9.66 8.05 -9.02
N PHE A 47 -8.84 8.42 -8.05
CA PHE A 47 -7.54 7.82 -7.81
C PHE A 47 -7.20 7.79 -6.33
N LEU A 48 -6.35 6.84 -5.95
CA LEU A 48 -5.74 6.72 -4.63
C LEU A 48 -4.22 6.61 -4.83
N ILE A 49 -3.45 7.41 -4.08
CA ILE A 49 -1.99 7.36 -4.09
C ILE A 49 -1.52 6.85 -2.74
N LEU A 50 -0.66 5.85 -2.76
CA LEU A 50 -0.01 5.28 -1.58
C LEU A 50 1.51 5.43 -1.76
N ASP A 51 2.13 6.09 -0.80
CA ASP A 51 3.58 6.29 -0.76
C ASP A 51 4.19 5.37 0.29
N GLN A 52 5.04 4.46 -0.16
CA GLN A 52 5.80 3.47 0.61
C GLN A 52 4.95 2.71 1.67
N PRO A 53 3.83 2.09 1.28
CA PRO A 53 3.00 1.35 2.24
C PRO A 53 3.73 0.15 2.86
N SER A 54 4.80 -0.35 2.26
CA SER A 54 5.62 -1.44 2.81
C SER A 54 6.48 -1.01 4.01
N GLN A 55 6.73 0.28 4.22
CA GLN A 55 7.60 0.78 5.30
C GLN A 55 7.14 0.37 6.71
N ALA A 56 5.86 0.11 6.90
CA ALA A 56 5.35 -0.36 8.18
C ALA A 56 5.90 -1.75 8.56
N HIS A 57 6.24 -2.56 7.56
CA HIS A 57 6.83 -3.90 7.71
C HIS A 57 8.37 -3.85 7.66
N TYR A 58 8.92 -2.90 6.89
CA TYR A 58 10.36 -2.72 6.71
C TYR A 58 10.80 -1.31 7.10
N PRO A 59 10.84 -0.97 8.41
CA PRO A 59 11.34 0.33 8.83
C PRO A 59 12.83 0.46 8.46
N PRO A 60 13.27 1.66 8.03
CA PRO A 60 14.63 1.89 7.54
C PRO A 60 15.74 1.64 8.58
N GLU A 61 15.39 1.48 9.84
CA GLU A 61 16.32 1.24 10.95
C GLU A 61 16.63 -0.24 11.20
N ARG A 62 16.00 -1.17 10.50
CA ARG A 62 16.38 -2.59 10.57
C ARG A 62 17.67 -2.80 9.76
N ASP A 63 18.78 -2.93 10.47
CA ASP A 63 20.06 -3.36 9.89
C ASP A 63 19.86 -4.63 9.06
N VAL A 64 20.37 -4.60 7.83
CA VAL A 64 20.31 -5.66 6.80
C VAL A 64 21.01 -6.97 7.24
N GLY A 65 21.36 -7.12 8.50
CA GLY A 65 22.16 -8.22 9.06
C GLY A 65 21.43 -9.31 9.82
N GLN A 66 20.11 -9.21 10.06
CA GLN A 66 19.35 -10.27 10.74
C GLN A 66 18.33 -10.92 9.80
N VAL A 67 18.81 -11.78 8.92
CA VAL A 67 17.99 -12.71 8.14
C VAL A 67 17.50 -13.82 9.08
N GLY A 68 16.23 -13.78 9.47
CA GLY A 68 15.61 -14.83 10.27
C GLY A 68 14.09 -14.75 10.21
N GLY A 69 13.45 -15.85 9.92
CA GLY A 69 12.02 -16.22 9.96
C GLY A 69 10.90 -15.16 9.98
N GLN A 70 11.14 -14.00 10.50
CA GLN A 70 10.20 -12.88 10.55
C GLN A 70 10.17 -12.10 9.21
N ASP A 71 11.26 -12.15 8.45
CA ASP A 71 11.32 -11.50 7.13
C ASP A 71 10.39 -12.17 6.12
N ASP A 72 10.15 -13.49 6.25
CA ASP A 72 9.24 -14.21 5.35
C ASP A 72 7.77 -13.82 5.63
N GLU A 73 7.38 -13.65 6.89
CA GLU A 73 6.02 -13.24 7.26
C GLU A 73 5.74 -11.81 6.82
N ASP A 74 6.68 -10.89 7.00
CA ASP A 74 6.59 -9.51 6.57
C ASP A 74 6.49 -9.41 5.04
N GLN A 75 7.29 -10.21 4.30
CA GLN A 75 7.21 -10.28 2.83
C GLN A 75 5.83 -10.76 2.36
N ILE A 76 5.30 -11.80 2.99
CA ILE A 76 3.97 -12.31 2.70
C ILE A 76 2.90 -11.27 2.98
N ALA A 77 3.01 -10.54 4.09
CA ALA A 77 2.05 -9.50 4.46
C ALA A 77 2.04 -8.35 3.45
N VAL A 78 3.21 -7.87 3.04
CA VAL A 78 3.33 -6.83 2.00
C VAL A 78 2.82 -7.32 0.64
N ALA A 79 3.17 -8.53 0.24
CA ALA A 79 2.66 -9.10 -1.01
C ALA A 79 1.12 -9.21 -1.02
N ARG A 80 0.51 -9.57 0.12
CA ARG A 80 -0.95 -9.58 0.29
C ARG A 80 -1.56 -8.20 0.21
N LEU A 81 -0.90 -7.19 0.79
CA LEU A 81 -1.35 -5.80 0.69
C LEU A 81 -1.36 -5.33 -0.77
N PHE A 82 -0.28 -5.55 -1.51
CA PHE A 82 -0.22 -5.21 -2.93
C PHE A 82 -1.22 -5.99 -3.77
N ARG A 83 -1.44 -7.26 -3.47
CA ARG A 83 -2.44 -8.07 -4.15
C ARG A 83 -3.85 -7.52 -3.93
N LEU A 84 -4.18 -7.14 -2.70
CA LEU A 84 -5.45 -6.48 -2.39
C LEU A 84 -5.65 -5.20 -3.20
N LEU A 85 -4.61 -4.37 -3.31
CA LEU A 85 -4.65 -3.12 -4.09
C LEU A 85 -4.85 -3.38 -5.58
N TRP A 86 -4.19 -4.40 -6.12
CA TRP A 86 -4.35 -4.84 -7.51
C TRP A 86 -5.77 -5.32 -7.79
N ASP A 87 -6.26 -6.28 -7.00
CA ASP A 87 -7.60 -6.85 -7.17
C ASP A 87 -8.68 -5.76 -7.07
N TYR A 88 -8.51 -4.82 -6.15
CA TYR A 88 -9.40 -3.68 -6.01
C TYR A 88 -9.36 -2.75 -7.23
N ALA A 89 -8.18 -2.45 -7.76
CA ALA A 89 -8.04 -1.64 -8.96
C ALA A 89 -8.70 -2.31 -10.17
N GLN A 90 -8.55 -3.63 -10.33
CA GLN A 90 -9.21 -4.39 -11.38
C GLN A 90 -10.74 -4.38 -11.23
N GLU A 91 -11.27 -4.54 -10.00
CA GLU A 91 -12.71 -4.50 -9.74
C GLU A 91 -13.35 -3.17 -10.16
N LEU A 92 -12.65 -2.06 -9.94
CA LEU A 92 -13.18 -0.72 -10.22
C LEU A 92 -12.72 -0.13 -11.56
N ALA A 93 -11.96 -0.85 -12.35
CA ALA A 93 -11.54 -0.40 -13.68
C ALA A 93 -12.74 -0.16 -14.60
N PRO A 94 -12.71 0.84 -15.49
CA PRO A 94 -11.73 1.90 -15.64
C PRO A 94 -12.05 3.14 -14.77
N THR A 95 -12.92 3.01 -13.77
CA THR A 95 -13.50 4.16 -13.03
C THR A 95 -12.64 4.63 -11.87
N MET A 96 -11.59 3.90 -11.52
CA MET A 96 -10.66 4.27 -10.45
C MET A 96 -9.25 3.78 -10.75
N GLN A 97 -8.26 4.56 -10.36
CA GLN A 97 -6.84 4.24 -10.43
C GLN A 97 -6.25 4.14 -9.03
N VAL A 98 -5.40 3.12 -8.79
CA VAL A 98 -4.56 3.03 -7.61
C VAL A 98 -3.11 3.20 -8.05
N ILE A 99 -2.40 4.15 -7.45
CA ILE A 99 -0.99 4.45 -7.72
C ILE A 99 -0.21 4.13 -6.45
N VAL A 100 0.74 3.23 -6.56
CA VAL A 100 1.63 2.85 -5.45
C VAL A 100 3.05 3.21 -5.82
N MET A 101 3.73 3.94 -4.95
CA MET A 101 5.16 4.20 -5.03
C MET A 101 5.82 3.44 -3.89
N ASP A 102 6.69 2.48 -4.21
CA ASP A 102 7.33 1.65 -3.21
C ASP A 102 8.70 1.15 -3.72
N HIS A 103 9.53 0.69 -2.79
CA HIS A 103 10.81 0.04 -3.09
C HIS A 103 10.74 -1.48 -3.02
N PHE A 104 9.65 -2.03 -2.51
CA PHE A 104 9.41 -3.48 -2.40
C PHE A 104 9.07 -4.07 -3.77
N GLU A 105 9.47 -5.30 -3.99
CA GLU A 105 9.24 -6.01 -5.26
C GLU A 105 8.68 -7.42 -4.99
N VAL A 106 7.61 -7.75 -5.71
CA VAL A 106 7.02 -9.09 -5.76
C VAL A 106 7.40 -9.74 -7.08
N LEU A 107 7.81 -11.01 -7.05
CA LEU A 107 8.30 -11.71 -8.26
C LEU A 107 7.18 -12.26 -9.15
N ASP A 108 5.91 -12.10 -8.78
CA ASP A 108 4.76 -12.58 -9.50
C ASP A 108 4.50 -11.80 -10.80
N ASP A 109 3.92 -12.48 -11.79
CA ASP A 109 3.62 -11.89 -13.11
C ASP A 109 2.65 -10.72 -13.02
N TRP A 110 1.62 -10.81 -12.17
CA TRP A 110 0.67 -9.72 -11.97
C TRP A 110 1.34 -8.44 -11.45
N PHE A 111 2.37 -8.58 -10.60
CA PHE A 111 3.10 -7.42 -10.09
C PHE A 111 3.96 -6.77 -11.18
N ARG A 112 4.55 -7.59 -12.08
CA ARG A 112 5.28 -7.09 -13.25
C ARG A 112 4.35 -6.34 -14.20
N GLU A 113 3.12 -6.81 -14.42
CA GLU A 113 2.11 -6.13 -15.22
C GLU A 113 1.67 -4.80 -14.59
N ALA A 114 1.56 -4.75 -13.25
CA ALA A 114 1.22 -3.55 -12.50
C ALA A 114 2.34 -2.51 -12.48
N THR A 115 3.60 -2.94 -12.66
CA THR A 115 4.77 -2.06 -12.57
C THR A 115 4.93 -1.24 -13.84
N VAL A 116 4.65 0.06 -13.76
CA VAL A 116 4.74 1.00 -14.89
C VAL A 116 6.13 1.60 -15.00
N GLU A 117 6.78 1.91 -13.88
CA GLU A 117 8.09 2.58 -13.86
C GLU A 117 9.00 1.96 -12.79
N ARG A 118 10.30 1.92 -13.10
CA ARG A 118 11.36 1.51 -12.18
C ARG A 118 12.47 2.54 -12.16
N TRP A 119 12.73 3.10 -10.99
CA TRP A 119 13.79 4.09 -10.78
C TRP A 119 14.94 3.46 -9.98
N ARG A 120 15.68 2.55 -10.65
CA ARG A 120 16.83 1.84 -10.11
C ARG A 120 17.98 1.85 -11.12
N ASP A 121 19.17 1.46 -10.70
CA ASP A 121 20.35 1.27 -11.57
C ASP A 121 20.72 2.51 -12.40
N GLY A 122 20.62 3.70 -11.79
CA GLY A 122 20.93 4.97 -12.45
C GLY A 122 19.74 5.63 -13.15
N ILE A 123 18.62 4.93 -13.29
CA ILE A 123 17.36 5.51 -13.78
C ILE A 123 16.72 6.30 -12.62
N LYS A 124 16.43 7.58 -12.86
CA LYS A 124 15.87 8.49 -11.85
C LYS A 124 14.55 9.07 -12.33
N LEU A 125 13.64 9.33 -11.38
CA LEU A 125 12.39 10.04 -11.64
C LEU A 125 12.66 11.42 -12.26
N VAL A 126 13.69 12.14 -11.77
CA VAL A 126 14.12 13.41 -12.32
C VAL A 126 15.30 13.16 -13.27
N PRO A 127 15.15 13.38 -14.58
CA PRO A 127 16.24 13.24 -15.53
C PRO A 127 17.41 14.15 -15.15
N LEU A 128 18.64 13.67 -15.32
CA LEU A 128 19.85 14.46 -15.03
C LEU A 128 19.90 15.77 -15.84
N THR A 129 19.27 15.82 -16.99
CA THR A 129 19.17 17.02 -17.85
C THR A 129 18.32 18.13 -17.23
N TRP A 130 17.49 17.83 -16.23
CA TRP A 130 16.67 18.82 -15.51
C TRP A 130 17.37 19.37 -14.27
N VAL A 131 18.44 18.71 -13.83
CA VAL A 131 19.23 19.14 -12.67
C VAL A 131 20.39 19.99 -13.21
N ARG A 132 20.26 21.32 -13.07
CA ARG A 132 21.31 22.28 -13.42
C ARG A 132 22.13 22.63 -12.18
#